data_a7ada004a692452e4de87c5e7bc1e71a
#
_entry.id   a7ada004a692452e4de87c5e7bc1e71a
#
_cell.length_a   1.000
_cell.length_b   1.000
_cell.length_c   1.000
_cell.angle_alpha   90.00
_cell.angle_beta   90.00
_cell.angle_gamma   90.00
#
_symmetry.space_group_name_H-M   'P 1'
#
loop_
_entity.id
_entity.type
_entity.pdbx_description
1 polymer ?
#
loop_
_entity_poly.entity_id
_entity_poly.type
_entity_poly.pdbx_seq_one_letter_code
_entity_poly.pdbx_strand_id
1 'polypeptide(L)'
;MFENLVEVLKANPRKIVYTEGTDARILESAARLKQGGFLTPILVGNVEDVKAAAKAGNFDIEGLEIIDPANYDKMDEMAQCMFDLRKGKMTMEEVRANLQKGNYFGTMLVKMGVADALLGGATYSTADTVRPALQLIKTKKGAHLVSSCFIMVRGDEMLAMGDCAINIDYQDNVDKATGEVTFSAAQKLAEVAIETAKTAEIFGMDPKVAMLSFSTKGSGKGGTVALSHDATVIAKELAPELKLDGEMQFDAAVSPVVGQLKFPGSPVAGHANTFI
;
A
#
# COMPACT_ATOMS: atom_id res chain seq x y z
N MET A 1 -4.41 -19.08 8.76
CA MET A 1 -4.94 -17.78 8.33
C MET A 1 -4.41 -17.36 6.97
N PHE A 2 -3.09 -17.34 6.75
CA PHE A 2 -2.51 -16.97 5.44
C PHE A 2 -2.28 -18.17 4.50
N GLU A 3 -2.76 -19.34 4.85
CA GLU A 3 -2.58 -20.58 4.08
C GLU A 3 -3.11 -20.45 2.65
N ASN A 4 -4.31 -19.88 2.50
CA ASN A 4 -4.89 -19.63 1.17
C ASN A 4 -4.03 -18.68 0.32
N LEU A 5 -3.44 -17.65 0.92
CA LEU A 5 -2.54 -16.73 0.20
C LEU A 5 -1.25 -17.43 -0.23
N VAL A 6 -0.69 -18.28 0.64
CA VAL A 6 0.48 -19.09 0.31
C VAL A 6 0.20 -20.04 -0.84
N GLU A 7 -0.96 -20.70 -0.86
CA GLU A 7 -1.35 -21.59 -1.98
C GLU A 7 -1.54 -20.80 -3.29
N VAL A 8 -2.13 -19.61 -3.23
CA VAL A 8 -2.24 -18.71 -4.40
C VAL A 8 -0.84 -18.33 -4.92
N LEU A 9 0.11 -18.00 -4.03
CA LEU A 9 1.48 -17.64 -4.40
C LEU A 9 2.25 -18.85 -4.96
N LYS A 10 2.08 -20.05 -4.42
CA LYS A 10 2.67 -21.26 -4.97
C LYS A 10 2.15 -21.58 -6.38
N ALA A 11 0.86 -21.37 -6.61
CA ALA A 11 0.25 -21.56 -7.93
C ALA A 11 0.64 -20.47 -8.94
N ASN A 12 1.08 -19.29 -8.46
CA ASN A 12 1.44 -18.13 -9.26
C ASN A 12 2.82 -17.58 -8.83
N PRO A 13 3.92 -18.22 -9.21
CA PRO A 13 5.27 -17.81 -8.81
C PRO A 13 5.52 -16.32 -9.06
N ARG A 14 6.04 -15.61 -8.07
CA ARG A 14 6.36 -14.18 -8.13
C ARG A 14 7.77 -13.92 -7.62
N LYS A 15 8.42 -12.91 -8.23
CA LYS A 15 9.70 -12.40 -7.77
C LYS A 15 9.50 -11.13 -6.94
N ILE A 16 10.13 -11.08 -5.79
CA ILE A 16 10.09 -9.91 -4.90
C ILE A 16 11.49 -9.35 -4.70
N VAL A 17 11.65 -8.04 -4.95
CA VAL A 17 12.93 -7.34 -4.73
C VAL A 17 12.98 -6.81 -3.31
N TYR A 18 14.06 -7.12 -2.61
CA TYR A 18 14.46 -6.55 -1.33
C TYR A 18 15.57 -5.53 -1.54
N THR A 19 15.30 -4.28 -1.21
CA THR A 19 16.18 -3.14 -1.52
C THR A 19 17.32 -2.93 -0.52
N GLU A 20 17.35 -3.69 0.58
CA GLU A 20 18.27 -3.54 1.72
C GLU A 20 18.92 -4.88 2.03
N GLY A 21 19.60 -5.46 1.03
CA GLY A 21 20.09 -6.83 1.03
C GLY A 21 21.11 -7.20 2.13
N THR A 22 21.67 -6.22 2.83
CA THR A 22 22.59 -6.46 3.97
C THR A 22 21.89 -6.42 5.34
N ASP A 23 20.61 -6.00 5.41
CA ASP A 23 19.89 -5.95 6.68
C ASP A 23 19.49 -7.36 7.15
N ALA A 24 19.78 -7.67 8.41
CA ALA A 24 19.54 -9.00 8.98
C ALA A 24 18.07 -9.44 8.91
N ARG A 25 17.12 -8.52 9.08
CA ARG A 25 15.69 -8.80 9.01
C ARG A 25 15.26 -9.17 7.58
N ILE A 26 15.87 -8.51 6.60
CA ILE A 26 15.66 -8.78 5.17
C ILE A 26 16.25 -10.12 4.81
N LEU A 27 17.47 -10.41 5.24
CA LEU A 27 18.13 -11.71 4.99
C LEU A 27 17.35 -12.86 5.62
N GLU A 28 16.88 -12.71 6.86
CA GLU A 28 16.03 -13.70 7.52
C GLU A 28 14.73 -13.93 6.73
N SER A 29 14.06 -12.84 6.33
CA SER A 29 12.84 -12.92 5.52
C SER A 29 13.09 -13.64 4.19
N ALA A 30 14.14 -13.27 3.46
CA ALA A 30 14.51 -13.89 2.19
C ALA A 30 14.80 -15.40 2.33
N ALA A 31 15.54 -15.79 3.38
CA ALA A 31 15.82 -17.19 3.67
C ALA A 31 14.53 -17.99 3.96
N ARG A 32 13.61 -17.43 4.75
CA ARG A 32 12.30 -18.06 5.04
C ARG A 32 11.43 -18.19 3.78
N LEU A 33 11.39 -17.17 2.92
CA LEU A 33 10.64 -17.23 1.66
C LEU A 33 11.21 -18.28 0.70
N LYS A 34 12.54 -18.35 0.60
CA LYS A 34 13.23 -19.40 -0.16
C LYS A 34 12.83 -20.79 0.36
N GLN A 35 12.91 -21.01 1.67
CA GLN A 35 12.56 -22.27 2.30
C GLN A 35 11.07 -22.62 2.09
N GLY A 36 10.18 -21.61 2.15
CA GLY A 36 8.74 -21.77 1.95
C GLY A 36 8.33 -22.07 0.51
N GLY A 37 9.17 -21.70 -0.47
CA GLY A 37 8.96 -21.98 -1.90
C GLY A 37 7.76 -21.30 -2.53
N PHE A 38 7.27 -20.19 -1.96
CA PHE A 38 6.10 -19.47 -2.46
C PHE A 38 6.38 -18.08 -3.03
N LEU A 39 7.60 -17.56 -2.83
CA LEU A 39 8.11 -16.33 -3.46
C LEU A 39 9.59 -16.52 -3.78
N THR A 40 10.05 -15.85 -4.85
CA THR A 40 11.46 -15.83 -5.23
C THR A 40 12.07 -14.48 -4.86
N PRO A 41 12.85 -14.39 -3.77
CA PRO A 41 13.52 -13.14 -3.39
C PRO A 41 14.66 -12.79 -4.35
N ILE A 42 14.81 -11.48 -4.62
CA ILE A 42 15.98 -10.87 -5.24
C ILE A 42 16.54 -9.87 -4.24
N LEU A 43 17.81 -9.98 -3.90
CA LEU A 43 18.48 -9.09 -2.95
C LEU A 43 19.24 -8.00 -3.71
N VAL A 44 19.09 -6.74 -3.30
CA VAL A 44 19.83 -5.62 -3.89
C VAL A 44 20.94 -5.20 -2.94
N GLY A 45 22.17 -5.13 -3.46
CA GLY A 45 23.35 -4.69 -2.73
C GLY A 45 24.62 -5.25 -3.31
N ASN A 46 25.76 -4.81 -2.78
CA ASN A 46 27.05 -5.40 -3.14
C ASN A 46 27.08 -6.89 -2.79
N VAL A 47 27.48 -7.71 -3.75
CA VAL A 47 27.37 -9.18 -3.63
C VAL A 47 28.16 -9.73 -2.44
N GLU A 48 29.37 -9.24 -2.23
CA GLU A 48 30.23 -9.72 -1.14
C GLU A 48 29.73 -9.26 0.22
N ASP A 49 29.22 -8.03 0.31
CA ASP A 49 28.65 -7.49 1.56
C ASP A 49 27.36 -8.25 1.95
N VAL A 50 26.50 -8.54 0.99
CA VAL A 50 25.26 -9.31 1.22
C VAL A 50 25.60 -10.73 1.69
N LYS A 51 26.55 -11.41 1.03
CA LYS A 51 27.00 -12.75 1.43
C LYS A 51 27.66 -12.74 2.82
N ALA A 52 28.49 -11.72 3.11
CA ALA A 52 29.14 -11.59 4.41
C ALA A 52 28.10 -11.37 5.54
N ALA A 53 27.10 -10.50 5.30
CA ALA A 53 26.03 -10.27 6.26
C ALA A 53 25.16 -11.51 6.47
N ALA A 54 24.82 -12.24 5.42
CA ALA A 54 24.09 -13.51 5.52
C ALA A 54 24.85 -14.56 6.31
N LYS A 55 26.16 -14.68 6.08
CA LYS A 55 27.04 -15.60 6.84
C LYS A 55 27.10 -15.22 8.31
N ALA A 56 27.23 -13.93 8.61
CA ALA A 56 27.30 -13.43 10.00
C ALA A 56 25.97 -13.71 10.76
N GLY A 57 24.84 -13.61 10.09
CA GLY A 57 23.51 -13.90 10.64
C GLY A 57 23.09 -15.37 10.53
N ASN A 58 23.91 -16.23 9.94
CA ASN A 58 23.59 -17.65 9.66
C ASN A 58 22.29 -17.81 8.85
N PHE A 59 22.07 -16.95 7.85
CA PHE A 59 20.91 -17.01 6.94
C PHE A 59 21.28 -17.75 5.66
N ASP A 60 20.47 -18.74 5.28
CA ASP A 60 20.64 -19.49 4.02
C ASP A 60 20.02 -18.70 2.85
N ILE A 61 20.89 -18.03 2.10
CA ILE A 61 20.55 -17.33 0.86
C ILE A 61 21.15 -17.98 -0.39
N GLU A 62 21.68 -19.22 -0.28
CA GLU A 62 22.29 -19.91 -1.40
C GLU A 62 21.29 -20.06 -2.55
N GLY A 63 21.71 -19.71 -3.78
CA GLY A 63 20.86 -19.75 -4.97
C GLY A 63 19.89 -18.58 -5.12
N LEU A 64 19.82 -17.64 -4.17
CA LEU A 64 19.09 -16.38 -4.39
C LEU A 64 19.88 -15.45 -5.30
N GLU A 65 19.17 -14.75 -6.17
CA GLU A 65 19.73 -13.71 -7.02
C GLU A 65 20.12 -12.47 -6.18
N ILE A 66 21.36 -12.02 -6.32
CA ILE A 66 21.85 -10.77 -5.72
C ILE A 66 22.24 -9.85 -6.86
N ILE A 67 21.65 -8.65 -6.90
CA ILE A 67 21.92 -7.65 -7.93
C ILE A 67 22.62 -6.44 -7.30
N ASP A 68 23.84 -6.19 -7.76
CA ASP A 68 24.61 -5.02 -7.37
C ASP A 68 24.35 -3.85 -8.32
N PRO A 69 23.75 -2.73 -7.86
CA PRO A 69 23.54 -1.56 -8.72
C PRO A 69 24.82 -1.03 -9.38
N ALA A 70 25.98 -1.17 -8.71
CA ALA A 70 27.25 -0.70 -9.26
C ALA A 70 27.76 -1.54 -10.45
N ASN A 71 27.30 -2.79 -10.55
CA ASN A 71 27.78 -3.77 -11.53
C ASN A 71 26.62 -4.37 -12.37
N TYR A 72 25.51 -3.63 -12.52
CA TYR A 72 24.34 -4.12 -13.25
C TYR A 72 24.52 -3.94 -14.77
N ASP A 73 24.55 -5.04 -15.52
CA ASP A 73 24.81 -5.05 -16.97
C ASP A 73 23.87 -4.16 -17.79
N LYS A 74 22.60 -4.02 -17.34
CA LYS A 74 21.61 -3.21 -18.03
C LYS A 74 21.45 -1.81 -17.44
N MET A 75 22.45 -1.28 -16.76
CA MET A 75 22.38 0.02 -16.10
C MET A 75 22.07 1.16 -17.07
N ASP A 76 22.67 1.15 -18.27
CA ASP A 76 22.42 2.19 -19.29
C ASP A 76 21.00 2.15 -19.83
N GLU A 77 20.45 0.96 -20.08
CA GLU A 77 19.05 0.78 -20.48
C GLU A 77 18.10 1.25 -19.38
N MET A 78 18.39 0.88 -18.13
CA MET A 78 17.60 1.29 -16.95
C MET A 78 17.64 2.81 -16.77
N ALA A 79 18.81 3.43 -16.90
CA ALA A 79 18.97 4.88 -16.78
C ALA A 79 18.20 5.63 -17.86
N GLN A 80 18.25 5.16 -19.12
CA GLN A 80 17.49 5.75 -20.20
C GLN A 80 15.98 5.61 -19.94
N CYS A 81 15.51 4.43 -19.55
CA CYS A 81 14.11 4.19 -19.21
C CYS A 81 13.63 5.11 -18.09
N MET A 82 14.39 5.26 -17.01
CA MET A 82 14.06 6.16 -15.93
C MET A 82 14.05 7.62 -16.37
N PHE A 83 15.01 8.06 -17.17
CA PHE A 83 15.06 9.42 -17.71
C PHE A 83 13.81 9.77 -18.52
N ASP A 84 13.39 8.84 -19.41
CA ASP A 84 12.19 9.03 -20.23
C ASP A 84 10.90 9.09 -19.37
N LEU A 85 10.81 8.26 -18.33
CA LEU A 85 9.70 8.27 -17.39
C LEU A 85 9.61 9.59 -16.60
N ARG A 86 10.75 10.24 -16.34
CA ARG A 86 10.81 11.50 -15.60
C ARG A 86 10.47 12.73 -16.45
N LYS A 87 10.42 12.63 -17.77
CA LYS A 87 9.96 13.68 -18.70
C LYS A 87 10.59 15.05 -18.41
N GLY A 88 11.91 15.12 -18.28
CA GLY A 88 12.65 16.35 -18.02
C GLY A 88 12.65 16.83 -16.55
N LYS A 89 12.06 16.07 -15.61
CA LYS A 89 12.07 16.39 -14.18
C LYS A 89 13.34 15.91 -13.46
N MET A 90 14.26 15.27 -14.14
CA MET A 90 15.59 14.85 -13.68
C MET A 90 16.56 14.89 -14.85
N THR A 91 17.79 15.30 -14.57
CA THR A 91 18.91 15.15 -15.51
C THR A 91 19.38 13.70 -15.57
N MET A 92 20.13 13.32 -16.60
CA MET A 92 20.71 11.97 -16.68
C MET A 92 21.69 11.69 -15.53
N GLU A 93 22.41 12.71 -15.08
CA GLU A 93 23.31 12.61 -13.92
C GLU A 93 22.52 12.27 -12.64
N GLU A 94 21.44 13.00 -12.36
CA GLU A 94 20.55 12.73 -11.22
C GLU A 94 19.91 11.35 -11.29
N VAL A 95 19.53 10.89 -12.50
CA VAL A 95 19.00 9.54 -12.73
C VAL A 95 20.05 8.50 -12.34
N ARG A 96 21.29 8.60 -12.84
CA ARG A 96 22.36 7.66 -12.51
C ARG A 96 22.69 7.65 -11.03
N ALA A 97 22.74 8.83 -10.39
CA ALA A 97 22.97 8.95 -8.94
C ALA A 97 21.84 8.30 -8.12
N ASN A 98 20.60 8.46 -8.54
CA ASN A 98 19.47 7.81 -7.85
C ASN A 98 19.46 6.30 -8.06
N LEU A 99 19.85 5.79 -9.22
CA LEU A 99 19.93 4.35 -9.49
C LEU A 99 21.00 3.62 -8.67
N GLN A 100 21.92 4.33 -8.03
CA GLN A 100 22.82 3.73 -7.02
C GLN A 100 22.14 3.48 -5.66
N LYS A 101 20.93 4.02 -5.45
CA LYS A 101 20.15 3.82 -4.23
C LYS A 101 19.19 2.64 -4.40
N GLY A 102 19.24 1.69 -3.48
CA GLY A 102 18.46 0.46 -3.56
C GLY A 102 16.95 0.68 -3.79
N ASN A 103 16.36 1.72 -3.17
CA ASN A 103 14.94 2.04 -3.34
C ASN A 103 14.58 2.44 -4.80
N TYR A 104 15.37 3.28 -5.46
CA TYR A 104 15.16 3.65 -6.86
C TYR A 104 15.50 2.48 -7.80
N PHE A 105 16.62 1.81 -7.55
CA PHE A 105 17.05 0.68 -8.35
C PHE A 105 16.02 -0.46 -8.31
N GLY A 106 15.59 -0.88 -7.12
CA GLY A 106 14.58 -1.91 -6.95
C GLY A 106 13.24 -1.54 -7.60
N THR A 107 12.83 -0.26 -7.50
CA THR A 107 11.62 0.22 -8.18
C THR A 107 11.76 0.11 -9.69
N MET A 108 12.93 0.38 -10.26
CA MET A 108 13.17 0.21 -11.69
C MET A 108 13.25 -1.25 -12.11
N LEU A 109 13.74 -2.18 -11.26
CA LEU A 109 13.66 -3.61 -11.54
C LEU A 109 12.20 -4.07 -11.70
N VAL A 110 11.30 -3.58 -10.83
CA VAL A 110 9.85 -3.85 -10.97
C VAL A 110 9.31 -3.18 -12.23
N LYS A 111 9.66 -1.92 -12.50
CA LYS A 111 9.18 -1.18 -13.67
C LYS A 111 9.56 -1.83 -14.99
N MET A 112 10.74 -2.42 -15.05
CA MET A 112 11.26 -3.11 -16.24
C MET A 112 10.83 -4.60 -16.31
N GLY A 113 10.04 -5.09 -15.37
CA GLY A 113 9.53 -6.46 -15.36
C GLY A 113 10.56 -7.53 -14.97
N VAL A 114 11.66 -7.14 -14.34
CA VAL A 114 12.65 -8.10 -13.78
C VAL A 114 12.08 -8.75 -12.51
N ALA A 115 11.27 -8.01 -11.76
CA ALA A 115 10.53 -8.49 -10.59
C ALA A 115 9.09 -8.04 -10.62
N ASP A 116 8.23 -8.73 -9.87
CA ASP A 116 6.77 -8.46 -9.78
C ASP A 116 6.43 -7.46 -8.69
N ALA A 117 7.21 -7.43 -7.61
CA ALA A 117 6.97 -6.58 -6.44
C ALA A 117 8.28 -6.15 -5.80
N LEU A 118 8.18 -5.11 -4.96
CA LEU A 118 9.28 -4.61 -4.13
C LEU A 118 8.84 -4.57 -2.67
N LEU A 119 9.71 -4.98 -1.78
CA LEU A 119 9.63 -4.73 -0.34
C LEU A 119 10.88 -3.98 0.11
N GLY A 120 10.67 -2.84 0.74
CA GLY A 120 11.72 -1.99 1.30
C GLY A 120 11.20 -1.23 2.50
N GLY A 121 12.09 -0.50 3.20
CA GLY A 121 11.73 0.31 4.35
C GLY A 121 12.20 -0.25 5.69
N ALA A 122 13.06 -1.25 5.68
CA ALA A 122 13.74 -1.71 6.91
C ALA A 122 14.65 -0.61 7.49
N THR A 123 15.29 0.18 6.62
CA THR A 123 16.18 1.29 6.98
C THR A 123 15.78 2.63 6.37
N TYR A 124 14.85 2.64 5.43
CA TYR A 124 14.35 3.85 4.77
C TYR A 124 13.13 4.42 5.50
N SER A 125 12.94 5.74 5.38
CA SER A 125 11.68 6.37 5.75
C SER A 125 10.54 5.96 4.82
N THR A 126 9.29 6.10 5.26
CA THR A 126 8.11 5.90 4.40
C THR A 126 8.20 6.75 3.13
N ALA A 127 8.63 8.00 3.26
CA ALA A 127 8.79 8.91 2.11
C ALA A 127 9.83 8.41 1.11
N ASP A 128 10.95 7.85 1.57
CA ASP A 128 12.02 7.36 0.70
C ASP A 128 11.63 6.04 0.01
N THR A 129 10.75 5.25 0.61
CA THR A 129 10.21 4.04 0.00
C THR A 129 9.12 4.37 -1.03
N VAL A 130 8.18 5.26 -0.69
CA VAL A 130 7.02 5.57 -1.54
C VAL A 130 7.36 6.52 -2.69
N ARG A 131 8.31 7.45 -2.52
CA ARG A 131 8.67 8.44 -3.55
C ARG A 131 9.08 7.82 -4.88
N PRO A 132 9.98 6.82 -4.96
CA PRO A 132 10.30 6.16 -6.23
C PRO A 132 9.08 5.51 -6.88
N ALA A 133 8.22 4.85 -6.11
CA ALA A 133 7.01 4.22 -6.61
C ALA A 133 6.06 5.26 -7.24
N LEU A 134 5.80 6.39 -6.56
CA LEU A 134 4.97 7.48 -7.08
C LEU A 134 5.57 8.11 -8.35
N GLN A 135 6.88 8.20 -8.43
CA GLN A 135 7.57 8.81 -9.56
C GLN A 135 7.64 7.93 -10.81
N LEU A 136 7.80 6.62 -10.64
CA LEU A 136 8.16 5.67 -11.69
C LEU A 136 7.05 4.66 -12.01
N ILE A 137 6.37 4.12 -10.99
CA ILE A 137 5.25 3.20 -11.17
C ILE A 137 3.95 3.98 -11.38
N LYS A 138 3.70 4.99 -10.54
CA LYS A 138 2.49 5.83 -10.47
C LYS A 138 1.27 5.04 -9.95
N THR A 139 0.12 5.71 -9.91
CA THR A 139 -1.17 5.09 -9.58
C THR A 139 -1.69 4.23 -10.74
N LYS A 140 -2.53 3.24 -10.44
CA LYS A 140 -3.28 2.51 -11.46
C LYS A 140 -4.22 3.48 -12.20
N LYS A 141 -4.59 3.11 -13.43
CA LYS A 141 -5.51 3.92 -14.24
C LYS A 141 -6.85 4.10 -13.49
N GLY A 142 -7.30 5.34 -13.37
CA GLY A 142 -8.54 5.69 -12.68
C GLY A 142 -8.40 5.93 -11.18
N ALA A 143 -7.22 5.71 -10.57
CA ALA A 143 -6.95 6.08 -9.19
C ALA A 143 -6.40 7.51 -9.10
N HIS A 144 -6.97 8.31 -8.21
CA HIS A 144 -6.63 9.72 -8.03
C HIS A 144 -5.65 9.95 -6.89
N LEU A 145 -5.55 8.98 -5.96
CA LEU A 145 -4.60 9.01 -4.85
C LEU A 145 -4.03 7.61 -4.58
N VAL A 146 -2.97 7.57 -3.78
CA VAL A 146 -2.45 6.36 -3.15
C VAL A 146 -2.93 6.36 -1.71
N SER A 147 -3.48 5.26 -1.24
CA SER A 147 -3.88 5.06 0.14
C SER A 147 -3.20 3.83 0.73
N SER A 148 -3.20 3.73 2.04
CA SER A 148 -2.71 2.58 2.78
C SER A 148 -3.84 1.82 3.45
N CYS A 149 -3.61 0.55 3.75
CA CYS A 149 -4.52 -0.25 4.53
C CYS A 149 -3.73 -1.16 5.48
N PHE A 150 -4.08 -1.16 6.76
CA PHE A 150 -3.63 -2.19 7.69
C PHE A 150 -4.64 -3.33 7.72
N ILE A 151 -4.15 -4.56 7.61
CA ILE A 151 -4.91 -5.75 7.98
C ILE A 151 -4.45 -6.16 9.37
N MET A 152 -5.29 -5.89 10.35
CA MET A 152 -5.05 -6.22 11.75
C MET A 152 -5.55 -7.62 12.04
N VAL A 153 -4.71 -8.44 12.65
CA VAL A 153 -5.00 -9.86 12.88
C VAL A 153 -4.86 -10.20 14.36
N ARG A 154 -5.88 -10.82 14.92
CA ARG A 154 -5.86 -11.35 16.29
C ARG A 154 -6.58 -12.70 16.34
N GLY A 155 -5.84 -13.79 16.45
CA GLY A 155 -6.40 -15.13 16.28
C GLY A 155 -7.06 -15.30 14.91
N ASP A 156 -8.35 -15.56 14.87
CA ASP A 156 -9.13 -15.69 13.64
C ASP A 156 -9.84 -14.39 13.22
N GLU A 157 -9.72 -13.34 14.04
CA GLU A 157 -10.30 -12.03 13.75
C GLU A 157 -9.39 -11.23 12.84
N MET A 158 -9.97 -10.68 11.77
CA MET A 158 -9.31 -9.74 10.87
C MET A 158 -10.10 -8.43 10.80
N LEU A 159 -9.39 -7.30 10.85
CA LEU A 159 -9.93 -5.96 10.65
C LEU A 159 -9.10 -5.25 9.59
N ALA A 160 -9.74 -4.51 8.71
CA ALA A 160 -9.08 -3.62 7.75
C ALA A 160 -9.22 -2.16 8.21
N MET A 161 -8.14 -1.39 8.15
CA MET A 161 -8.11 0.02 8.56
C MET A 161 -7.41 0.86 7.48
N GLY A 162 -8.13 1.73 6.83
CA GLY A 162 -7.64 2.63 5.78
C GLY A 162 -8.10 4.08 6.04
N ASP A 163 -7.38 5.07 5.75
CA ASP A 163 -5.94 5.20 5.49
C ASP A 163 -5.24 5.62 6.77
N CYS A 164 -4.26 4.87 7.20
CA CYS A 164 -3.64 5.10 8.52
C CYS A 164 -2.21 5.69 8.41
N ALA A 165 -1.65 5.84 7.19
CA ALA A 165 -0.23 6.13 7.07
C ALA A 165 0.18 7.03 5.90
N ILE A 166 -0.63 7.20 4.87
CA ILE A 166 -0.23 7.92 3.64
C ILE A 166 -0.84 9.32 3.60
N ASN A 167 -2.16 9.44 3.72
CA ASN A 167 -2.83 10.72 3.63
C ASN A 167 -3.05 11.30 5.03
N ILE A 168 -2.40 12.41 5.34
CA ILE A 168 -2.52 13.12 6.63
C ILE A 168 -3.87 13.83 6.72
N ASP A 169 -4.30 14.41 5.61
CA ASP A 169 -5.59 15.09 5.44
C ASP A 169 -6.09 14.93 4.00
N TYR A 170 -7.31 15.36 3.78
CA TYR A 170 -7.94 15.34 2.47
C TYR A 170 -8.28 16.77 2.07
N GLN A 171 -7.69 17.23 0.97
CA GLN A 171 -7.89 18.56 0.40
C GLN A 171 -8.48 18.43 -1.00
N ASP A 172 -9.31 19.39 -1.41
CA ASP A 172 -9.81 19.47 -2.78
C ASP A 172 -8.68 19.68 -3.78
N ASN A 173 -8.75 19.02 -4.91
CA ASN A 173 -7.97 19.37 -6.07
C ASN A 173 -8.68 20.52 -6.79
N VAL A 174 -8.01 21.65 -6.90
CA VAL A 174 -8.55 22.86 -7.52
C VAL A 174 -7.76 23.17 -8.79
N ASP A 175 -8.46 23.39 -9.89
CA ASP A 175 -7.85 23.94 -11.10
C ASP A 175 -7.36 25.36 -10.83
N LYS A 176 -6.06 25.60 -11.03
CA LYS A 176 -5.43 26.88 -10.72
C LYS A 176 -5.87 28.03 -11.66
N ALA A 177 -6.37 27.70 -12.84
CA ALA A 177 -6.77 28.69 -13.82
C ALA A 177 -8.24 29.10 -13.63
N THR A 178 -9.11 28.17 -13.27
CA THR A 178 -10.57 28.38 -13.14
C THR A 178 -11.02 28.55 -11.68
N GLY A 179 -10.25 28.03 -10.71
CA GLY A 179 -10.65 27.95 -9.30
C GLY A 179 -11.68 26.84 -9.03
N GLU A 180 -12.03 26.02 -10.01
CA GLU A 180 -13.01 24.95 -9.86
C GLU A 180 -12.42 23.72 -9.17
N VAL A 181 -13.23 23.07 -8.32
CA VAL A 181 -12.87 21.79 -7.70
C VAL A 181 -12.98 20.69 -8.76
N THR A 182 -11.84 20.09 -9.10
CA THR A 182 -11.76 19.00 -10.09
C THR A 182 -11.92 17.63 -9.47
N PHE A 183 -11.55 17.48 -8.19
CA PHE A 183 -11.69 16.25 -7.41
C PHE A 183 -11.74 16.59 -5.93
N SER A 184 -12.86 16.35 -5.27
CA SER A 184 -13.06 16.82 -3.90
C SER A 184 -12.39 15.95 -2.85
N ALA A 185 -12.19 16.51 -1.66
CA ALA A 185 -11.73 15.80 -0.48
C ALA A 185 -12.62 14.58 -0.16
N ALA A 186 -13.93 14.75 -0.27
CA ALA A 186 -14.89 13.67 -0.05
C ALA A 186 -14.80 12.56 -1.11
N GLN A 187 -14.55 12.90 -2.36
CA GLN A 187 -14.29 11.90 -3.42
C GLN A 187 -13.02 11.09 -3.14
N LYS A 188 -11.97 11.73 -2.63
CA LYS A 188 -10.73 11.03 -2.23
C LYS A 188 -10.98 10.05 -1.10
N LEU A 189 -11.70 10.46 -0.06
CA LEU A 189 -12.00 9.60 1.08
C LEU A 189 -12.95 8.44 0.69
N ALA A 190 -13.88 8.68 -0.22
CA ALA A 190 -14.72 7.64 -0.81
C ALA A 190 -13.89 6.61 -1.60
N GLU A 191 -12.91 7.07 -2.39
CA GLU A 191 -11.97 6.18 -3.09
C GLU A 191 -11.16 5.33 -2.11
N VAL A 192 -10.68 5.90 -1.01
CA VAL A 192 -9.99 5.15 0.06
C VAL A 192 -10.88 4.04 0.62
N ALA A 193 -12.15 4.32 0.89
CA ALA A 193 -13.09 3.34 1.41
C ALA A 193 -13.27 2.15 0.46
N ILE A 194 -13.48 2.43 -0.82
CA ILE A 194 -13.66 1.42 -1.86
C ILE A 194 -12.39 0.57 -2.05
N GLU A 195 -11.22 1.22 -2.11
CA GLU A 195 -9.95 0.50 -2.29
C GLU A 195 -9.55 -0.31 -1.03
N THR A 196 -9.88 0.17 0.17
CA THR A 196 -9.69 -0.60 1.41
C THR A 196 -10.58 -1.83 1.44
N ALA A 197 -11.84 -1.71 1.01
CA ALA A 197 -12.74 -2.86 0.90
C ALA A 197 -12.21 -3.91 -0.08
N LYS A 198 -11.76 -3.51 -1.26
CA LYS A 198 -11.13 -4.42 -2.24
C LYS A 198 -9.88 -5.12 -1.67
N THR A 199 -9.10 -4.40 -0.86
CA THR A 199 -7.95 -4.99 -0.18
C THR A 199 -8.40 -6.02 0.85
N ALA A 200 -9.43 -5.73 1.64
CA ALA A 200 -9.99 -6.68 2.61
C ALA A 200 -10.51 -7.96 1.93
N GLU A 201 -11.15 -7.86 0.77
CA GLU A 201 -11.61 -9.01 -0.04
C GLU A 201 -10.44 -9.91 -0.48
N ILE A 202 -9.27 -9.34 -0.86
CA ILE A 202 -8.07 -10.12 -1.20
C ILE A 202 -7.63 -11.01 -0.03
N PHE A 203 -7.82 -10.54 1.21
CA PHE A 203 -7.54 -11.31 2.42
C PHE A 203 -8.68 -12.24 2.84
N GLY A 204 -9.74 -12.39 2.02
CA GLY A 204 -10.86 -13.29 2.27
C GLY A 204 -11.91 -12.75 3.24
N MET A 205 -11.92 -11.44 3.50
CA MET A 205 -12.94 -10.78 4.32
C MET A 205 -14.21 -10.52 3.50
N ASP A 206 -15.38 -10.47 4.16
CA ASP A 206 -16.62 -9.85 3.66
C ASP A 206 -16.67 -8.41 4.24
N PRO A 207 -16.21 -7.39 3.49
CA PRO A 207 -16.03 -6.06 4.05
C PRO A 207 -17.37 -5.41 4.43
N LYS A 208 -17.46 -4.97 5.68
CA LYS A 208 -18.52 -4.11 6.22
C LYS A 208 -17.86 -2.81 6.63
N VAL A 209 -17.97 -1.81 5.78
CA VAL A 209 -17.18 -0.58 5.84
C VAL A 209 -17.89 0.47 6.67
N ALA A 210 -17.27 0.88 7.77
CA ALA A 210 -17.71 2.01 8.60
C ALA A 210 -16.88 3.26 8.28
N MET A 211 -17.54 4.31 7.80
CA MET A 211 -16.95 5.63 7.67
C MET A 211 -16.95 6.29 9.04
N LEU A 212 -15.77 6.39 9.66
CA LEU A 212 -15.63 6.83 11.03
C LEU A 212 -15.67 8.35 11.20
N SER A 213 -16.23 8.78 12.31
CA SER A 213 -16.25 10.16 12.77
C SER A 213 -16.45 10.17 14.31
N PHE A 214 -16.24 11.32 14.94
CA PHE A 214 -16.72 11.54 16.31
C PHE A 214 -18.25 11.72 16.38
N SER A 215 -18.91 11.84 15.22
CA SER A 215 -20.37 11.94 15.06
C SER A 215 -20.95 10.61 14.60
N THR A 216 -22.19 10.33 14.98
CA THR A 216 -22.99 9.26 14.39
C THR A 216 -24.28 9.87 13.87
N LYS A 217 -24.52 9.74 12.56
CA LYS A 217 -25.76 10.14 11.86
C LYS A 217 -26.18 11.59 12.20
N GLY A 218 -25.23 12.53 12.08
CA GLY A 218 -25.48 13.95 12.29
C GLY A 218 -25.57 14.40 13.75
N SER A 219 -25.17 13.56 14.72
CA SER A 219 -25.13 13.94 16.13
C SER A 219 -24.11 15.03 16.46
N GLY A 220 -23.07 15.18 15.65
CA GLY A 220 -22.04 16.21 15.73
C GLY A 220 -22.07 17.13 14.49
N LYS A 221 -21.31 18.23 14.56
CA LYS A 221 -21.14 19.18 13.47
C LYS A 221 -19.68 19.57 13.32
N GLY A 222 -19.27 19.89 12.07
CA GLY A 222 -17.91 20.32 11.75
C GLY A 222 -17.43 19.79 10.41
N GLY A 223 -16.30 20.34 9.92
CA GLY A 223 -15.78 19.99 8.60
C GLY A 223 -15.39 18.52 8.44
N THR A 224 -14.85 17.89 9.47
CA THR A 224 -14.50 16.46 9.44
C THR A 224 -15.73 15.55 9.45
N VAL A 225 -16.84 15.96 10.08
CA VAL A 225 -18.13 15.26 10.01
C VAL A 225 -18.70 15.34 8.62
N ALA A 226 -18.74 16.53 8.03
CA ALA A 226 -19.20 16.73 6.66
C ALA A 226 -18.37 15.91 5.67
N LEU A 227 -17.04 15.91 5.81
CA LEU A 227 -16.16 15.12 4.97
C LEU A 227 -16.52 13.63 5.00
N SER A 228 -16.67 13.05 6.19
CA SER A 228 -17.01 11.62 6.36
C SER A 228 -18.43 11.31 5.84
N HIS A 229 -19.38 12.21 6.10
CA HIS A 229 -20.75 12.09 5.60
C HIS A 229 -20.80 12.12 4.06
N ASP A 230 -20.20 13.14 3.44
CA ASP A 230 -20.24 13.32 1.99
C ASP A 230 -19.48 12.19 1.27
N ALA A 231 -18.35 11.75 1.84
CA ALA A 231 -17.63 10.58 1.34
C ALA A 231 -18.48 9.30 1.42
N THR A 232 -19.29 9.14 2.47
CA THR A 232 -20.21 8.01 2.58
C THR A 232 -21.26 8.02 1.46
N VAL A 233 -21.84 9.17 1.17
CA VAL A 233 -22.82 9.31 0.08
C VAL A 233 -22.17 8.96 -1.26
N ILE A 234 -21.02 9.56 -1.56
CA ILE A 234 -20.28 9.31 -2.80
C ILE A 234 -19.86 7.83 -2.93
N ALA A 235 -19.36 7.22 -1.85
CA ALA A 235 -18.95 5.81 -1.89
C ALA A 235 -20.13 4.87 -2.18
N LYS A 236 -21.30 5.14 -1.62
CA LYS A 236 -22.54 4.38 -1.91
C LYS A 236 -22.99 4.53 -3.36
N GLU A 237 -22.80 5.70 -3.97
CA GLU A 237 -23.10 5.92 -5.39
C GLU A 237 -22.12 5.20 -6.31
N LEU A 238 -20.82 5.22 -5.97
CA LEU A 238 -19.75 4.60 -6.78
C LEU A 238 -19.68 3.09 -6.64
N ALA A 239 -20.08 2.54 -5.49
CA ALA A 239 -20.03 1.13 -5.17
C ALA A 239 -21.33 0.68 -4.44
N PRO A 240 -22.48 0.64 -5.12
CA PRO A 240 -23.77 0.38 -4.50
C PRO A 240 -23.89 -1.01 -3.87
N GLU A 241 -23.11 -1.97 -4.33
CA GLU A 241 -23.07 -3.33 -3.79
C GLU A 241 -22.24 -3.46 -2.50
N LEU A 242 -21.41 -2.45 -2.18
CA LEU A 242 -20.55 -2.48 -1.01
C LEU A 242 -21.38 -2.23 0.25
N LYS A 243 -21.24 -3.11 1.24
CA LYS A 243 -21.82 -2.87 2.56
C LYS A 243 -21.03 -1.75 3.26
N LEU A 244 -21.44 -0.51 3.02
CA LEU A 244 -20.80 0.69 3.53
C LEU A 244 -21.83 1.60 4.17
N ASP A 245 -21.51 2.17 5.34
CA ASP A 245 -22.36 3.17 6.00
C ASP A 245 -21.56 4.14 6.87
N GLY A 246 -22.16 5.28 7.20
CA GLY A 246 -21.57 6.35 8.00
C GLY A 246 -22.34 7.68 7.86
N GLU A 247 -21.87 8.72 8.48
CA GLU A 247 -20.71 8.69 9.43
C GLU A 247 -21.13 8.07 10.77
N MET A 248 -20.19 7.37 11.42
CA MET A 248 -20.46 6.77 12.72
C MET A 248 -19.23 6.75 13.63
N GLN A 249 -19.51 6.78 14.95
CA GLN A 249 -18.48 6.57 15.96
C GLN A 249 -18.03 5.11 15.98
N PHE A 250 -16.81 4.85 16.46
CA PHE A 250 -16.24 3.51 16.49
C PHE A 250 -17.07 2.54 17.35
N ASP A 251 -17.57 2.99 18.50
CA ASP A 251 -18.43 2.17 19.37
C ASP A 251 -19.74 1.75 18.67
N ALA A 252 -20.33 2.66 17.87
CA ALA A 252 -21.49 2.33 17.05
C ALA A 252 -21.15 1.37 15.90
N ALA A 253 -19.91 1.44 15.36
CA ALA A 253 -19.47 0.56 14.29
C ALA A 253 -19.27 -0.89 14.76
N VAL A 254 -18.74 -1.12 15.98
CA VAL A 254 -18.32 -2.46 16.43
C VAL A 254 -19.27 -3.12 17.44
N SER A 255 -20.06 -2.35 18.18
CA SER A 255 -20.98 -2.90 19.21
C SER A 255 -22.39 -3.03 18.67
N PRO A 256 -22.97 -4.25 18.57
CA PRO A 256 -24.35 -4.42 18.11
C PRO A 256 -25.38 -3.62 18.92
N VAL A 257 -25.20 -3.55 20.24
CA VAL A 257 -26.10 -2.79 21.13
C VAL A 257 -26.04 -1.29 20.84
N VAL A 258 -24.82 -0.75 20.70
CA VAL A 258 -24.62 0.68 20.43
C VAL A 258 -25.03 1.01 18.99
N GLY A 259 -24.72 0.15 18.03
CA GLY A 259 -25.12 0.30 16.64
C GLY A 259 -26.64 0.35 16.49
N GLN A 260 -27.36 -0.55 17.15
CA GLN A 260 -28.82 -0.55 17.14
C GLN A 260 -29.40 0.71 17.78
N LEU A 261 -28.77 1.24 18.82
CA LEU A 261 -29.23 2.44 19.53
C LEU A 261 -28.95 3.72 18.72
N LYS A 262 -27.72 3.88 18.23
CA LYS A 262 -27.25 5.13 17.61
C LYS A 262 -27.51 5.20 16.09
N PHE A 263 -27.57 4.04 15.43
CA PHE A 263 -27.72 3.97 13.97
C PHE A 263 -28.65 2.81 13.55
N PRO A 264 -29.92 2.79 14.01
CA PRO A 264 -30.86 1.72 13.68
C PRO A 264 -31.07 1.62 12.17
N GLY A 265 -31.13 0.38 11.66
CA GLY A 265 -31.35 0.09 10.24
C GLY A 265 -30.08 0.14 9.36
N SER A 266 -28.92 0.47 9.92
CA SER A 266 -27.66 0.37 9.18
C SER A 266 -27.26 -1.10 8.96
N PRO A 267 -26.85 -1.48 7.73
CA PRO A 267 -26.36 -2.84 7.47
C PRO A 267 -24.94 -3.08 8.02
N VAL A 268 -24.27 -2.05 8.55
CA VAL A 268 -22.87 -2.06 8.97
C VAL A 268 -22.74 -1.83 10.48
N ALA A 269 -23.51 -0.89 11.05
CA ALA A 269 -23.41 -0.53 12.46
C ALA A 269 -23.52 -1.75 13.38
N GLY A 270 -22.59 -1.88 14.30
CA GLY A 270 -22.48 -3.00 15.23
C GLY A 270 -21.75 -4.23 14.70
N HIS A 271 -21.41 -4.26 13.41
CA HIS A 271 -20.83 -5.43 12.74
C HIS A 271 -19.69 -5.07 11.77
N ALA A 272 -19.18 -3.85 11.82
CA ALA A 272 -18.11 -3.40 10.96
C ALA A 272 -16.82 -4.19 11.21
N ASN A 273 -16.10 -4.47 10.12
CA ASN A 273 -14.77 -5.08 10.12
C ASN A 273 -13.77 -4.31 9.26
N THR A 274 -14.23 -3.25 8.60
CA THR A 274 -13.42 -2.35 7.77
C THR A 274 -13.72 -0.91 8.18
N PHE A 275 -12.69 -0.14 8.51
CA PHE A 275 -12.80 1.18 9.11
C PHE A 275 -12.01 2.22 8.32
N ILE A 276 -12.64 3.37 8.06
CA ILE A 276 -12.08 4.47 7.30
C ILE A 276 -12.10 5.75 8.13
#